data_760c9410eae0ce5de41a5565bb50af87
#
_entry.id   760c9410eae0ce5de41a5565bb50af87
#
_cell.length_a   1.000
_cell.length_b   1.000
_cell.length_c   1.000
_cell.angle_alpha   90.00
_cell.angle_beta   90.00
_cell.angle_gamma   90.00
#
_symmetry.space_group_name_H-M   'P 1'
#
loop_
_entity.id
_entity.type
_entity.pdbx_description
1 polymer ?
#
loop_
_entity_poly.entity_id
_entity_poly.type
_entity_poly.pdbx_seq_one_letter_code
_entity_poly.pdbx_strand_id
1 'polypeptide(L)'
;MLLRIMKYCDLDERKLMDVYSESNYENTDYFFPDEADKNAAVRKVEAGFLDFLKNDFFNLTDAAYWILEIDGIWVSALRTCRVQKGLYYLEALETRPDHRRKGYGAILLSSVADSLKKDGPFRLCSCVSKRNIASLKTHEKCGFLIVSEKGYDYLNEEADDHDFGLEYCYSGA
;
A
#
# COMPACT_ATOMS: atom_id res chain seq x y z
N MET A 1 0.33 9.27 -14.84
CA MET A 1 -1.01 9.70 -14.39
C MET A 1 -1.30 9.11 -13.02
N LEU A 2 -1.95 9.86 -12.11
CA LEU A 2 -2.46 9.31 -10.84
C LEU A 2 -3.89 8.80 -11.05
N LEU A 3 -4.13 7.53 -10.70
CA LEU A 3 -5.47 6.95 -10.67
C LEU A 3 -5.90 6.73 -9.22
N ARG A 4 -7.17 6.95 -8.93
CA ARG A 4 -7.82 6.61 -7.65
C ARG A 4 -8.98 5.68 -7.93
N ILE A 5 -8.86 4.43 -7.53
CA ILE A 5 -9.85 3.36 -7.75
C ILE A 5 -10.56 3.12 -6.42
N MET A 6 -11.86 3.34 -6.37
CA MET A 6 -12.68 3.24 -5.16
C MET A 6 -13.66 2.05 -5.17
N LYS A 7 -13.68 1.30 -6.25
CA LYS A 7 -14.55 0.11 -6.37
C LYS A 7 -13.76 -1.02 -7.00
N TYR A 8 -13.96 -2.23 -6.50
CA TYR A 8 -13.29 -3.41 -7.05
C TYR A 8 -13.55 -3.63 -8.54
N CYS A 9 -14.77 -3.36 -9.03
CA CYS A 9 -15.13 -3.54 -10.44
C CYS A 9 -14.36 -2.62 -11.41
N ASP A 10 -13.73 -1.56 -10.90
CA ASP A 10 -12.93 -0.62 -11.70
C ASP A 10 -11.42 -0.97 -11.69
N LEU A 11 -11.04 -2.03 -10.93
CA LEU A 11 -9.67 -2.48 -10.76
C LEU A 11 -9.26 -3.40 -11.90
N ASP A 12 -8.12 -3.11 -12.55
CA ASP A 12 -7.45 -4.05 -13.45
C ASP A 12 -6.58 -5.01 -12.62
N GLU A 13 -7.14 -6.18 -12.32
CA GLU A 13 -6.50 -7.21 -11.48
C GLU A 13 -5.12 -7.60 -12.01
N ARG A 14 -4.99 -7.79 -13.32
CA ARG A 14 -3.73 -8.21 -13.94
C ARG A 14 -2.65 -7.15 -13.79
N LYS A 15 -2.96 -5.89 -14.09
CA LYS A 15 -2.00 -4.79 -13.92
C LYS A 15 -1.60 -4.62 -12.46
N LEU A 16 -2.52 -4.84 -11.53
CA LEU A 16 -2.22 -4.78 -10.10
C LEU A 16 -1.27 -5.91 -9.70
N MET A 17 -1.54 -7.15 -10.11
CA MET A 17 -0.67 -8.29 -9.79
C MET A 17 0.73 -8.14 -10.39
N ASP A 18 0.88 -7.48 -11.54
CA ASP A 18 2.19 -7.15 -12.10
C ASP A 18 2.99 -6.20 -11.16
N VAL A 19 2.33 -5.27 -10.47
CA VAL A 19 3.02 -4.39 -9.48
C VAL A 19 3.51 -5.20 -8.29
N TYR A 20 2.71 -6.14 -7.79
CA TYR A 20 3.00 -6.95 -6.60
C TYR A 20 3.68 -8.29 -6.92
N SER A 21 4.18 -8.49 -8.14
CA SER A 21 4.66 -9.78 -8.61
C SER A 21 5.79 -10.38 -7.76
N GLU A 22 6.70 -9.55 -7.24
CA GLU A 22 7.80 -10.01 -6.39
C GLU A 22 7.31 -10.36 -4.99
N SER A 23 6.56 -9.48 -4.34
CA SER A 23 6.01 -9.73 -3.00
C SER A 23 5.04 -10.93 -3.01
N ASN A 24 4.22 -11.09 -4.05
CA ASN A 24 3.37 -12.28 -4.20
C ASN A 24 4.21 -13.55 -4.33
N TYR A 25 5.33 -13.50 -5.05
CA TYR A 25 6.25 -14.63 -5.15
C TYR A 25 6.93 -14.94 -3.80
N GLU A 26 7.40 -13.93 -3.08
CA GLU A 26 8.03 -14.10 -1.76
C GLU A 26 7.04 -14.63 -0.72
N ASN A 27 5.80 -14.16 -0.75
CA ASN A 27 4.75 -14.59 0.16
C ASN A 27 4.31 -16.04 -0.01
N THR A 28 4.68 -16.71 -1.11
CA THR A 28 4.35 -18.13 -1.30
C THR A 28 4.97 -19.02 -0.23
N ASP A 29 6.17 -18.72 0.24
CA ASP A 29 6.85 -19.52 1.27
C ASP A 29 6.19 -19.41 2.65
N TYR A 30 5.49 -18.28 2.87
CA TYR A 30 4.72 -18.06 4.10
C TYR A 30 3.34 -18.71 4.06
N PHE A 31 2.59 -18.50 2.97
CA PHE A 31 1.19 -18.96 2.88
C PHE A 31 1.05 -20.39 2.38
N PHE A 32 1.97 -20.87 1.56
CA PHE A 32 1.89 -22.18 0.91
C PHE A 32 3.25 -22.90 0.94
N PRO A 33 3.85 -23.12 2.14
CA PRO A 33 5.21 -23.67 2.27
C PRO A 33 5.34 -25.09 1.70
N ASP A 34 4.24 -25.85 1.67
CA ASP A 34 4.23 -27.26 1.21
C ASP A 34 3.87 -27.38 -0.28
N GLU A 35 3.61 -26.27 -0.99
CA GLU A 35 3.26 -26.32 -2.42
C GLU A 35 4.53 -26.46 -3.27
N ALA A 36 4.69 -27.64 -3.90
CA ALA A 36 5.86 -27.94 -4.73
C ALA A 36 5.90 -27.13 -6.05
N ASP A 37 4.73 -26.81 -6.63
CA ASP A 37 4.64 -25.96 -7.82
C ASP A 37 4.58 -24.48 -7.40
N LYS A 38 5.72 -23.81 -7.49
CA LYS A 38 5.84 -22.37 -7.15
C LYS A 38 4.86 -21.49 -7.93
N ASN A 39 4.59 -21.80 -9.19
CA ASN A 39 3.62 -21.05 -9.98
C ASN A 39 2.18 -21.28 -9.49
N ALA A 40 1.88 -22.49 -9.04
CA ALA A 40 0.57 -22.77 -8.42
C ALA A 40 0.45 -22.01 -7.08
N ALA A 41 1.51 -21.96 -6.28
CA ALA A 41 1.54 -21.17 -5.05
C ALA A 41 1.32 -19.67 -5.31
N VAL A 42 2.00 -19.10 -6.31
CA VAL A 42 1.80 -17.68 -6.71
C VAL A 42 0.34 -17.42 -7.07
N ARG A 43 -0.27 -18.24 -7.92
CA ARG A 43 -1.71 -18.08 -8.28
C ARG A 43 -2.63 -18.13 -7.07
N LYS A 44 -2.31 -18.95 -6.05
CA LYS A 44 -3.09 -19.01 -4.81
C LYS A 44 -2.92 -17.74 -3.96
N VAL A 45 -1.69 -17.21 -3.86
CA VAL A 45 -1.43 -15.92 -3.18
C VAL A 45 -2.20 -14.80 -3.86
N GLU A 46 -2.10 -14.68 -5.19
CA GLU A 46 -2.80 -13.66 -5.97
C GLU A 46 -4.33 -13.77 -5.82
N ALA A 47 -4.87 -14.99 -5.89
CA ALA A 47 -6.29 -15.22 -5.70
C ALA A 47 -6.77 -14.81 -4.30
N GLY A 48 -6.02 -15.15 -3.25
CA GLY A 48 -6.33 -14.72 -1.89
C GLY A 48 -6.23 -13.20 -1.72
N PHE A 49 -5.26 -12.56 -2.36
CA PHE A 49 -5.13 -11.11 -2.34
C PHE A 49 -6.31 -10.43 -3.02
N LEU A 50 -6.71 -10.88 -4.21
CA LEU A 50 -7.88 -10.34 -4.92
C LEU A 50 -9.19 -10.59 -4.16
N ASP A 51 -9.33 -11.76 -3.54
CA ASP A 51 -10.49 -12.07 -2.69
C ASP A 51 -10.59 -11.11 -1.50
N PHE A 52 -9.50 -10.86 -0.80
CA PHE A 52 -9.43 -9.85 0.26
C PHE A 52 -9.81 -8.46 -0.25
N LEU A 53 -9.30 -8.02 -1.40
CA LEU A 53 -9.67 -6.72 -1.96
C LEU A 53 -11.16 -6.62 -2.23
N LYS A 54 -11.74 -7.66 -2.81
CA LYS A 54 -13.15 -7.71 -3.20
C LYS A 54 -14.11 -7.76 -2.02
N ASN A 55 -13.80 -8.62 -1.04
CA ASN A 55 -14.75 -8.95 0.03
C ASN A 55 -14.54 -8.12 1.30
N ASP A 56 -13.32 -7.58 1.51
CA ASP A 56 -12.98 -6.87 2.74
C ASP A 56 -12.56 -5.43 2.45
N PHE A 57 -11.45 -5.20 1.73
CA PHE A 57 -10.83 -3.89 1.61
C PHE A 57 -11.76 -2.83 1.00
N PHE A 58 -12.36 -3.08 -0.17
CA PHE A 58 -13.23 -2.09 -0.83
C PHE A 58 -14.57 -1.84 -0.13
N ASN A 59 -14.88 -2.59 0.93
CA ASN A 59 -16.02 -2.34 1.80
C ASN A 59 -15.69 -1.40 2.98
N LEU A 60 -14.41 -1.04 3.16
CA LEU A 60 -13.97 -0.09 4.18
C LEU A 60 -14.35 1.35 3.80
N THR A 61 -14.43 2.21 4.82
CA THR A 61 -14.76 3.62 4.62
C THR A 61 -13.68 4.33 3.80
N ASP A 62 -14.08 4.98 2.72
CA ASP A 62 -13.20 5.71 1.78
C ASP A 62 -12.00 4.87 1.29
N ALA A 63 -12.20 3.54 1.18
CA ALA A 63 -11.20 2.66 0.62
C ALA A 63 -10.85 3.08 -0.81
N ALA A 64 -9.57 3.19 -1.09
CA ALA A 64 -9.07 3.55 -2.40
C ALA A 64 -7.74 2.86 -2.70
N TYR A 65 -7.61 2.31 -3.89
CA TYR A 65 -6.34 1.99 -4.51
C TYR A 65 -5.84 3.20 -5.29
N TRP A 66 -4.59 3.58 -5.05
CA TRP A 66 -3.91 4.66 -5.74
C TRP A 66 -2.82 4.08 -6.61
N ILE A 67 -2.83 4.45 -7.87
CA ILE A 67 -1.94 3.90 -8.89
C ILE A 67 -1.19 5.04 -9.57
N LEU A 68 0.12 4.89 -9.69
CA LEU A 68 0.92 5.70 -10.62
C LEU A 68 1.03 4.94 -11.93
N GLU A 69 0.43 5.49 -12.98
CA GLU A 69 0.50 4.94 -14.33
C GLU A 69 1.45 5.78 -15.20
N ILE A 70 2.36 5.11 -15.90
CA ILE A 70 3.28 5.68 -16.90
C ILE A 70 3.12 4.88 -18.19
N ASP A 71 2.78 5.55 -19.27
CA ASP A 71 2.59 4.96 -20.61
C ASP A 71 1.69 3.71 -20.62
N GLY A 72 0.59 3.76 -19.85
CA GLY A 72 -0.37 2.66 -19.72
C GLY A 72 0.05 1.52 -18.79
N ILE A 73 1.25 1.60 -18.19
CA ILE A 73 1.79 0.62 -17.25
C ILE A 73 1.57 1.13 -15.81
N TRP A 74 1.06 0.28 -14.93
CA TRP A 74 0.99 0.56 -13.51
C TRP A 74 2.36 0.31 -12.88
N VAL A 75 3.06 1.39 -12.55
CA VAL A 75 4.46 1.31 -12.08
C VAL A 75 4.59 1.31 -10.57
N SER A 76 3.60 1.85 -9.86
CA SER A 76 3.56 1.83 -8.39
C SER A 76 2.11 1.88 -7.92
N ALA A 77 1.84 1.23 -6.79
CA ALA A 77 0.52 1.15 -6.17
C ALA A 77 0.63 1.29 -4.65
N LEU A 78 -0.41 1.81 -4.04
CA LEU A 78 -0.66 1.76 -2.60
C LEU A 78 -2.17 1.80 -2.35
N ARG A 79 -2.61 1.46 -1.15
CA ARG A 79 -4.01 1.56 -0.78
C ARG A 79 -4.19 2.36 0.50
N THR A 80 -5.32 3.05 0.61
CA THR A 80 -5.72 3.80 1.79
C THR A 80 -7.16 3.53 2.16
N CYS A 81 -7.46 3.59 3.44
CA CYS A 81 -8.83 3.65 3.94
C CYS A 81 -8.93 4.71 5.04
N ARG A 82 -10.15 5.17 5.32
CA ARG A 82 -10.40 6.09 6.42
C ARG A 82 -10.76 5.31 7.67
N VAL A 83 -9.94 5.42 8.70
CA VAL A 83 -10.17 4.82 10.02
C VAL A 83 -11.23 5.60 10.80
N GLN A 84 -11.07 6.93 10.81
CA GLN A 84 -12.01 7.87 11.40
C GLN A 84 -11.88 9.25 10.73
N LYS A 85 -12.73 10.21 11.08
CA LYS A 85 -12.66 11.55 10.52
C LYS A 85 -11.26 12.14 10.69
N GLY A 86 -10.63 12.51 9.58
CA GLY A 86 -9.26 13.08 9.55
C GLY A 86 -8.14 12.10 9.85
N LEU A 87 -8.41 10.79 9.94
CA LEU A 87 -7.39 9.76 10.10
C LEU A 87 -7.52 8.72 8.98
N TYR A 88 -6.47 8.60 8.19
CA TYR A 88 -6.33 7.60 7.13
C TYR A 88 -5.22 6.62 7.46
N TYR A 89 -5.41 5.38 7.05
CA TYR A 89 -4.39 4.34 7.09
C TYR A 89 -3.92 4.01 5.68
N LEU A 90 -2.61 3.96 5.50
CA LEU A 90 -1.93 3.65 4.25
C LEU A 90 -1.14 2.37 4.40
N GLU A 91 -1.28 1.49 3.43
CA GLU A 91 -0.53 0.24 3.38
C GLU A 91 -0.21 -0.21 1.95
N ALA A 92 0.56 -1.28 1.85
CA ALA A 92 0.88 -1.96 0.60
C ALA A 92 1.51 -1.04 -0.47
N LEU A 93 2.35 -0.07 -0.06
CA LEU A 93 3.14 0.70 -1.03
C LEU A 93 4.14 -0.21 -1.71
N GLU A 94 3.96 -0.40 -3.00
CA GLU A 94 4.85 -1.21 -3.83
C GLU A 94 5.19 -0.47 -5.13
N THR A 95 6.38 -0.74 -5.65
CA THR A 95 6.80 -0.33 -6.98
C THR A 95 7.21 -1.56 -7.77
N ARG A 96 6.63 -1.70 -8.95
CA ARG A 96 6.90 -2.79 -9.89
C ARG A 96 8.41 -3.03 -10.01
N PRO A 97 8.91 -4.28 -9.91
CA PRO A 97 10.33 -4.58 -9.78
C PRO A 97 11.22 -3.95 -10.88
N ASP A 98 10.77 -4.00 -12.13
CA ASP A 98 11.46 -3.45 -13.29
C ASP A 98 11.40 -1.90 -13.40
N HIS A 99 10.64 -1.26 -12.50
CA HIS A 99 10.48 0.20 -12.44
C HIS A 99 11.02 0.82 -11.13
N ARG A 100 11.69 0.05 -10.28
CA ARG A 100 12.30 0.52 -9.03
C ARG A 100 13.46 1.50 -9.28
N ARG A 101 13.87 2.21 -8.22
CA ARG A 101 14.97 3.19 -8.21
C ARG A 101 14.77 4.41 -9.13
N LYS A 102 13.57 4.63 -9.64
CA LYS A 102 13.17 5.80 -10.43
C LYS A 102 12.36 6.82 -9.62
N GLY A 103 12.17 6.60 -8.32
CA GLY A 103 11.44 7.49 -7.42
C GLY A 103 9.91 7.37 -7.48
N TYR A 104 9.36 6.40 -8.20
CA TYR A 104 7.91 6.28 -8.42
C TYR A 104 7.11 6.06 -7.13
N GLY A 105 7.63 5.31 -6.18
CA GLY A 105 6.99 5.16 -4.86
C GLY A 105 6.84 6.50 -4.13
N ALA A 106 7.88 7.34 -4.14
CA ALA A 106 7.82 8.68 -3.53
C ALA A 106 6.88 9.62 -4.29
N ILE A 107 6.87 9.57 -5.63
CA ILE A 107 5.94 10.35 -6.45
C ILE A 107 4.51 9.96 -6.13
N LEU A 108 4.19 8.67 -6.07
CA LEU A 108 2.87 8.17 -5.72
C LEU A 108 2.45 8.63 -4.33
N LEU A 109 3.29 8.39 -3.32
CA LEU A 109 3.01 8.72 -1.92
C LEU A 109 2.74 10.21 -1.72
N SER A 110 3.59 11.08 -2.30
CA SER A 110 3.37 12.54 -2.27
C SER A 110 2.09 12.95 -2.97
N SER A 111 1.79 12.36 -4.14
CA SER A 111 0.56 12.66 -4.89
C SER A 111 -0.70 12.28 -4.13
N VAL A 112 -0.66 11.18 -3.37
CA VAL A 112 -1.77 10.74 -2.50
C VAL A 112 -1.96 11.74 -1.36
N ALA A 113 -0.88 12.13 -0.66
CA ALA A 113 -0.96 13.14 0.39
C ALA A 113 -1.54 14.46 -0.14
N ASP A 114 -1.09 14.93 -1.32
CA ASP A 114 -1.61 16.15 -1.96
C ASP A 114 -3.09 16.03 -2.37
N SER A 115 -3.52 14.84 -2.78
CA SER A 115 -4.92 14.58 -3.07
C SER A 115 -5.80 14.67 -1.83
N LEU A 116 -5.34 14.11 -0.71
CA LEU A 116 -6.08 14.11 0.57
C LEU A 116 -6.15 15.51 1.20
N LYS A 117 -5.19 16.41 0.95
CA LYS A 117 -5.22 17.81 1.43
C LYS A 117 -6.48 18.57 0.99
N LYS A 118 -7.09 18.18 -0.13
CA LYS A 118 -8.31 18.79 -0.65
C LYS A 118 -9.53 18.56 0.26
N ASP A 119 -9.48 17.52 1.08
CA ASP A 119 -10.56 17.13 2.00
C ASP A 119 -10.40 17.77 3.40
N GLY A 120 -9.38 18.64 3.58
CA GLY A 120 -9.09 19.35 4.83
C GLY A 120 -7.96 18.72 5.63
N PRO A 121 -7.82 19.07 6.93
CA PRO A 121 -6.77 18.56 7.79
C PRO A 121 -6.89 17.04 7.99
N PHE A 122 -5.74 16.33 7.97
CA PHE A 122 -5.70 14.88 8.17
C PHE A 122 -4.36 14.40 8.72
N ARG A 123 -4.39 13.19 9.24
CA ARG A 123 -3.24 12.35 9.56
C ARG A 123 -3.28 11.11 8.67
N LEU A 124 -2.15 10.75 8.07
CA LEU A 124 -1.98 9.55 7.26
C LEU A 124 -0.97 8.65 7.95
N CYS A 125 -1.44 7.55 8.52
CA CYS A 125 -0.63 6.60 9.27
C CYS A 125 -0.21 5.43 8.37
N SER A 126 0.97 4.88 8.63
CA SER A 126 1.49 3.69 7.95
C SER A 126 2.34 2.86 8.91
N CYS A 127 2.40 1.55 8.67
CA CYS A 127 3.36 0.65 9.31
C CYS A 127 4.42 0.25 8.31
N VAL A 128 5.68 0.30 8.72
CA VAL A 128 6.80 -0.07 7.85
C VAL A 128 7.80 -0.91 8.64
N SER A 129 8.13 -2.08 8.11
CA SER A 129 9.12 -2.96 8.72
C SER A 129 10.44 -2.22 8.96
N LYS A 130 10.98 -2.37 10.16
CA LYS A 130 12.28 -1.82 10.58
C LYS A 130 13.43 -2.26 9.67
N ARG A 131 13.25 -3.40 8.98
CA ARG A 131 14.21 -3.93 8.02
C ARG A 131 14.05 -3.36 6.61
N ASN A 132 12.90 -2.75 6.30
CA ASN A 132 12.63 -2.20 4.98
C ASN A 132 13.14 -0.76 4.86
N ILE A 133 14.47 -0.63 4.80
CA ILE A 133 15.17 0.67 4.72
C ILE A 133 14.72 1.49 3.51
N ALA A 134 14.41 0.83 2.38
CA ALA A 134 13.97 1.52 1.18
C ALA A 134 12.61 2.20 1.38
N SER A 135 11.66 1.50 2.01
CA SER A 135 10.35 2.05 2.35
C SER A 135 10.45 3.17 3.38
N LEU A 136 11.25 2.97 4.46
CA LEU A 136 11.47 4.00 5.48
C LEU A 136 12.00 5.30 4.87
N LYS A 137 13.04 5.23 4.02
CA LYS A 137 13.58 6.41 3.32
C LYS A 137 12.59 7.05 2.36
N THR A 138 11.72 6.25 1.73
CA THR A 138 10.67 6.76 0.84
C THR A 138 9.64 7.57 1.63
N HIS A 139 9.18 7.04 2.76
CA HIS A 139 8.24 7.72 3.65
C HIS A 139 8.85 9.01 4.23
N GLU A 140 10.09 8.94 4.76
CA GLU A 140 10.81 10.11 5.28
C GLU A 140 10.92 11.22 4.23
N LYS A 141 11.33 10.88 3.01
CA LYS A 141 11.42 11.82 1.88
C LYS A 141 10.08 12.50 1.57
N CYS A 142 8.97 11.82 1.81
CA CYS A 142 7.62 12.34 1.61
C CYS A 142 7.04 13.06 2.85
N GLY A 143 7.84 13.29 3.89
CA GLY A 143 7.46 14.04 5.08
C GLY A 143 6.79 13.22 6.18
N PHE A 144 6.84 11.89 6.10
CA PHE A 144 6.43 11.03 7.21
C PHE A 144 7.49 11.05 8.31
N LEU A 145 7.03 11.01 9.55
CA LEU A 145 7.86 10.89 10.75
C LEU A 145 7.60 9.55 11.43
N ILE A 146 8.63 8.94 12.00
CA ILE A 146 8.46 7.82 12.92
C ILE A 146 7.88 8.38 14.21
N VAL A 147 6.67 7.94 14.56
CA VAL A 147 5.95 8.38 15.76
C VAL A 147 5.82 7.29 16.81
N SER A 148 6.14 6.05 16.46
CA SER A 148 6.10 4.89 17.36
C SER A 148 7.16 3.86 16.99
N GLU A 149 7.79 3.28 18.02
CA GLU A 149 8.66 2.10 17.90
C GLU A 149 7.89 0.80 17.58
N LYS A 150 6.56 0.82 17.66
CA LYS A 150 5.67 -0.26 17.29
C LYS A 150 4.72 0.22 16.21
N GLY A 151 4.63 -0.55 15.14
CA GLY A 151 3.59 -0.37 14.14
C GLY A 151 2.22 -0.70 14.71
N TYR A 152 1.17 -0.05 14.21
CA TYR A 152 -0.20 -0.40 14.51
C TYR A 152 -0.97 -0.60 13.21
N ASP A 153 -1.36 -1.84 12.95
CA ASP A 153 -2.21 -2.19 11.82
C ASP A 153 -3.67 -1.91 12.18
N TYR A 154 -4.23 -0.86 11.57
CA TYR A 154 -5.61 -0.43 11.81
C TYR A 154 -6.65 -1.37 11.21
N LEU A 155 -6.28 -2.26 10.28
CA LEU A 155 -7.22 -3.21 9.67
C LEU A 155 -7.39 -4.45 10.52
N ASN A 156 -6.30 -4.93 11.13
CA ASN A 156 -6.28 -6.10 12.00
C ASN A 156 -6.35 -5.74 13.49
N GLU A 157 -6.28 -4.45 13.83
CA GLU A 157 -6.24 -3.95 15.22
C GLU A 157 -5.09 -4.54 16.03
N GLU A 158 -3.93 -4.73 15.39
CA GLU A 158 -2.76 -5.37 15.98
C GLU A 158 -1.56 -4.43 16.00
N ALA A 159 -0.75 -4.54 17.08
CA ALA A 159 0.53 -3.87 17.18
C ALA A 159 1.67 -4.85 16.86
N ASP A 160 2.66 -4.40 16.08
CA ASP A 160 3.82 -5.20 15.71
C ASP A 160 5.11 -4.52 16.15
N ASP A 161 5.93 -5.23 16.94
CA ASP A 161 7.24 -4.79 17.40
C ASP A 161 8.31 -4.80 16.28
N HIS A 162 8.04 -5.45 15.15
CA HIS A 162 8.95 -5.51 13.99
C HIS A 162 8.80 -4.32 13.05
N ASP A 163 7.74 -3.52 13.22
CA ASP A 163 7.44 -2.37 12.41
C ASP A 163 7.59 -1.06 13.20
N PHE A 164 7.88 0.03 12.49
CA PHE A 164 7.68 1.39 12.98
C PHE A 164 6.27 1.86 12.63
N GLY A 165 5.66 2.65 13.53
CA GLY A 165 4.50 3.48 13.19
C GLY A 165 4.98 4.81 12.62
N LEU A 166 4.53 5.13 11.40
CA LEU A 166 4.85 6.38 10.71
C LEU A 166 3.60 7.22 10.52
N GLU A 167 3.79 8.54 10.51
CA GLU A 167 2.69 9.47 10.32
C GLU A 167 3.10 10.68 9.48
N TYR A 168 2.24 11.05 8.55
CA TYR A 168 2.25 12.34 7.85
C TYR A 168 1.05 13.15 8.34
N CYS A 169 1.29 14.42 8.75
CA CYS A 169 0.24 15.32 9.23
C CYS A 169 0.08 16.52 8.30
N TYR A 170 -1.18 16.85 7.99
CA TYR A 170 -1.55 18.10 7.35
C TYR A 170 -2.56 18.84 8.22
N SER A 171 -2.19 20.00 8.74
CA SER A 171 -3.01 20.81 9.65
C SER A 171 -3.99 21.77 8.96
N GLY A 172 -3.94 21.81 7.62
CA GLY A 172 -4.67 22.82 6.84
C GLY A 172 -3.83 24.07 6.58
N ALA A 173 -4.27 24.88 5.63
CA ALA A 173 -3.68 26.19 5.34
C ALA A 173 -4.37 27.27 6.18
#